data_7d5f8ed69f5bd665535cca81c915c808
#
_entry.id   7d5f8ed69f5bd665535cca81c915c808
#
_cell.length_a   1.000
_cell.length_b   1.000
_cell.length_c   1.000
_cell.angle_alpha   90.00
_cell.angle_beta   90.00
_cell.angle_gamma   90.00
#
_symmetry.space_group_name_H-M   'P 1'
#
loop_
_entity.id
_entity.type
_entity.pdbx_description
1 polymer ?
#
loop_
_entity_poly.entity_id
_entity_poly.type
_entity_poly.pdbx_seq_one_letter_code
_entity_poly.pdbx_strand_id
1 'polypeptide(L)'
;MRFAATAPANVVEQLAVGICDRLAVGAARGARDPAQAIGNPRHRVLAGDFVEVWRAEAPGVTASEAAIALLSAAATEREHSRRQRIELVWTGPSTTAIPARQTGEFLAGMIDSVRRTLTLSSFGVFPVSRIGEGLRGAAARGVVVRVILGDRPEDANWLNWRNQQAFGRRLPDNFTRYHWPVENRLRDDAGNQGLMHAKCAIADRECLFLTSANLSGNAMAINMELGVCIHGGPLPEQVERHFDDLIARGDLQVFE
;
A
#
# COMPACT_ATOMS: atom_id res chain seq x y z
N MET A 1 -21.75 12.45 -5.33
CA MET A 1 -20.67 11.45 -5.37
C MET A 1 -19.69 11.60 -4.21
N ARG A 2 -19.17 12.81 -3.89
CA ARG A 2 -18.19 13.03 -2.81
C ARG A 2 -18.62 12.50 -1.43
N PHE A 3 -19.90 12.65 -1.04
CA PHE A 3 -20.42 12.17 0.24
C PHE A 3 -20.35 10.64 0.37
N ALA A 4 -20.79 9.90 -0.67
CA ALA A 4 -20.77 8.44 -0.67
C ALA A 4 -19.36 7.84 -0.58
N ALA A 5 -18.35 8.55 -1.12
CA ALA A 5 -16.94 8.14 -1.11
C ALA A 5 -16.22 8.43 0.23
N THR A 6 -16.71 9.42 0.99
CA THR A 6 -15.98 9.91 2.20
C THR A 6 -16.68 9.61 3.51
N ALA A 7 -18.00 9.38 3.49
CA ALA A 7 -18.77 9.10 4.70
C ALA A 7 -18.77 7.61 5.06
N PRO A 8 -18.72 7.25 6.36
CA PRO A 8 -18.91 5.88 6.81
C PRO A 8 -20.27 5.31 6.36
N ALA A 9 -20.31 4.00 6.16
CA ALA A 9 -21.48 3.29 5.66
C ALA A 9 -22.78 3.60 6.40
N ASN A 10 -22.72 3.54 7.73
CA ASN A 10 -23.86 3.83 8.60
C ASN A 10 -24.35 5.27 8.46
N VAL A 11 -23.49 6.22 8.14
CA VAL A 11 -23.85 7.62 7.90
C VAL A 11 -24.57 7.79 6.55
N VAL A 12 -24.10 7.07 5.52
CA VAL A 12 -24.79 7.05 4.21
C VAL A 12 -26.18 6.43 4.34
N GLU A 13 -26.29 5.32 5.08
CA GLU A 13 -27.58 4.67 5.37
C GLU A 13 -28.53 5.58 6.14
N GLN A 14 -28.03 6.27 7.17
CA GLN A 14 -28.82 7.25 7.93
C GLN A 14 -29.36 8.38 7.04
N LEU A 15 -28.54 8.89 6.12
CA LEU A 15 -29.00 9.92 5.18
C LEU A 15 -30.05 9.36 4.19
N ALA A 16 -29.83 8.17 3.64
CA ALA A 16 -30.76 7.53 2.72
C ALA A 16 -32.13 7.28 3.38
N VAL A 17 -32.14 6.76 4.62
CA VAL A 17 -33.36 6.60 5.43
C VAL A 17 -34.02 7.96 5.67
N GLY A 18 -33.28 8.98 6.11
CA GLY A 18 -33.81 10.31 6.33
C GLY A 18 -34.37 10.98 5.08
N ILE A 19 -33.87 10.64 3.89
CA ILE A 19 -34.41 11.07 2.60
C ILE A 19 -35.72 10.33 2.31
N CYS A 20 -35.80 9.00 2.55
CA CYS A 20 -37.01 8.20 2.31
C CYS A 20 -38.13 8.50 3.31
N ASP A 21 -37.86 8.68 4.59
CA ASP A 21 -38.86 8.96 5.62
C ASP A 21 -39.68 10.24 5.31
N ARG A 22 -39.11 11.17 4.58
CA ARG A 22 -39.83 12.36 4.11
C ARG A 22 -40.90 12.08 3.08
N LEU A 23 -40.84 10.95 2.36
CA LEU A 23 -41.92 10.53 1.45
C LEU A 23 -43.13 10.00 2.18
N ALA A 24 -42.88 9.33 3.36
CA ALA A 24 -43.96 8.75 4.16
C ALA A 24 -44.82 9.83 4.89
N VAL A 25 -44.23 11.02 5.15
CA VAL A 25 -44.85 12.08 5.96
C VAL A 25 -45.50 13.19 5.10
N GLY A 26 -45.56 13.06 3.77
CA GLY A 26 -46.17 14.07 2.87
C GLY A 26 -45.50 15.46 3.04
N ALA A 27 -45.36 16.23 2.00
CA ALA A 27 -44.68 17.53 1.95
C ALA A 27 -45.29 18.64 2.87
N ALA A 28 -45.40 18.38 4.17
CA ALA A 28 -45.75 19.37 5.17
C ALA A 28 -44.64 20.43 5.27
N ARG A 29 -44.96 21.69 5.05
CA ARG A 29 -44.08 22.85 5.27
C ARG A 29 -43.49 22.75 6.70
N GLY A 30 -42.20 22.45 6.84
CA GLY A 30 -41.51 22.37 8.12
C GLY A 30 -40.70 21.06 8.35
N ALA A 31 -40.61 20.15 7.40
CA ALA A 31 -39.82 18.92 7.54
C ALA A 31 -38.33 19.26 7.71
N ARG A 32 -37.73 18.77 8.80
CA ARG A 32 -36.31 18.96 9.15
C ARG A 32 -35.39 18.44 8.04
N ASP A 33 -34.27 19.09 7.81
CA ASP A 33 -33.26 18.67 6.84
C ASP A 33 -32.80 17.23 7.15
N PRO A 34 -32.79 16.26 6.18
CA PRO A 34 -32.34 14.90 6.40
C PRO A 34 -30.94 14.80 6.98
N ALA A 35 -30.07 15.78 6.67
CA ALA A 35 -28.72 15.84 7.22
C ALA A 35 -28.69 16.08 8.74
N GLN A 36 -29.72 16.63 9.34
CA GLN A 36 -29.74 16.92 10.78
C GLN A 36 -29.80 15.66 11.66
N ALA A 37 -30.22 14.53 11.14
CA ALA A 37 -30.19 13.25 11.85
C ALA A 37 -28.75 12.69 12.03
N ILE A 38 -27.76 13.27 11.33
CA ILE A 38 -26.37 12.83 11.38
C ILE A 38 -25.67 13.47 12.58
N GLY A 39 -25.21 12.64 13.53
CA GLY A 39 -24.59 13.08 14.79
C GLY A 39 -23.26 13.82 14.60
N ASN A 40 -22.39 13.35 13.69
CA ASN A 40 -21.08 13.94 13.44
C ASN A 40 -21.20 15.25 12.64
N PRO A 41 -20.72 16.41 13.15
CA PRO A 41 -20.84 17.70 12.47
C PRO A 41 -20.20 17.73 11.08
N ARG A 42 -19.04 17.10 10.90
CA ARG A 42 -18.33 17.05 9.62
C ARG A 42 -19.13 16.28 8.55
N HIS A 43 -19.70 15.15 8.94
CA HIS A 43 -20.54 14.35 8.04
C HIS A 43 -21.88 15.02 7.77
N ARG A 44 -22.40 15.80 8.72
CA ARG A 44 -23.63 16.59 8.54
C ARG A 44 -23.48 17.66 7.46
N VAL A 45 -22.34 18.37 7.42
CA VAL A 45 -22.04 19.35 6.38
C VAL A 45 -22.02 18.67 5.01
N LEU A 46 -21.26 17.57 4.86
CA LEU A 46 -21.19 16.82 3.60
C LEU A 46 -22.56 16.28 3.14
N ALA A 47 -23.41 15.87 4.09
CA ALA A 47 -24.76 15.41 3.80
C ALA A 47 -25.68 16.58 3.36
N GLY A 48 -25.53 17.74 3.98
CA GLY A 48 -26.21 18.97 3.59
C GLY A 48 -25.86 19.39 2.16
N ASP A 49 -24.56 19.42 1.85
CA ASP A 49 -24.05 19.69 0.49
C ASP A 49 -24.66 18.73 -0.55
N PHE A 50 -24.74 17.42 -0.22
CA PHE A 50 -25.37 16.45 -1.11
C PHE A 50 -26.84 16.76 -1.38
N VAL A 51 -27.60 17.07 -0.33
CA VAL A 51 -29.04 17.38 -0.44
C VAL A 51 -29.26 18.66 -1.24
N GLU A 52 -28.40 19.65 -1.04
CA GLU A 52 -28.46 20.93 -1.77
C GLU A 52 -28.17 20.73 -3.26
N VAL A 53 -27.08 20.04 -3.61
CA VAL A 53 -26.70 19.72 -5.00
C VAL A 53 -27.80 18.88 -5.69
N TRP A 54 -28.31 17.85 -4.99
CA TRP A 54 -29.41 17.05 -5.54
C TRP A 54 -30.63 17.92 -5.92
N ARG A 55 -31.08 18.81 -5.02
CA ARG A 55 -32.22 19.68 -5.25
C ARG A 55 -32.00 20.70 -6.39
N ALA A 56 -30.77 21.20 -6.49
CA ALA A 56 -30.40 22.20 -7.48
C ALA A 56 -30.24 21.61 -8.89
N GLU A 57 -29.51 20.49 -8.99
CA GLU A 57 -29.08 19.95 -10.28
C GLU A 57 -30.00 18.84 -10.81
N ALA A 58 -30.76 18.16 -9.93
CA ALA A 58 -31.64 17.05 -10.31
C ALA A 58 -33.03 17.15 -9.66
N PRO A 59 -33.76 18.25 -9.84
CA PRO A 59 -35.06 18.49 -9.18
C PRO A 59 -36.16 17.48 -9.58
N GLY A 60 -36.01 16.80 -10.72
CA GLY A 60 -36.91 15.74 -11.17
C GLY A 60 -36.65 14.36 -10.55
N VAL A 61 -35.53 14.17 -9.87
CA VAL A 61 -35.20 12.90 -9.19
C VAL A 61 -35.97 12.83 -7.88
N THR A 62 -36.73 11.76 -7.70
CA THR A 62 -37.48 11.53 -6.47
C THR A 62 -36.56 11.19 -5.28
N ALA A 63 -37.09 11.36 -4.08
CA ALA A 63 -36.32 11.02 -2.88
C ALA A 63 -35.91 9.55 -2.81
N SER A 64 -36.78 8.63 -3.28
CA SER A 64 -36.43 7.20 -3.37
C SER A 64 -35.32 6.93 -4.36
N GLU A 65 -35.35 7.55 -5.54
CA GLU A 65 -34.29 7.42 -6.54
C GLU A 65 -32.97 7.99 -6.04
N ALA A 66 -32.99 9.15 -5.37
CA ALA A 66 -31.80 9.74 -4.76
C ALA A 66 -31.21 8.86 -3.65
N ALA A 67 -32.05 8.26 -2.81
CA ALA A 67 -31.61 7.32 -1.78
C ALA A 67 -31.00 6.04 -2.37
N ILE A 68 -31.63 5.46 -3.41
CA ILE A 68 -31.10 4.29 -4.12
C ILE A 68 -29.76 4.62 -4.78
N ALA A 69 -29.67 5.76 -5.48
CA ALA A 69 -28.43 6.20 -6.11
C ALA A 69 -27.29 6.39 -5.08
N LEU A 70 -27.60 6.97 -3.91
CA LEU A 70 -26.66 7.17 -2.82
C LEU A 70 -26.16 5.86 -2.24
N LEU A 71 -27.05 4.90 -1.96
CA LEU A 71 -26.71 3.56 -1.45
C LEU A 71 -25.91 2.77 -2.48
N SER A 72 -26.29 2.83 -3.75
CA SER A 72 -25.58 2.16 -4.85
C SER A 72 -24.16 2.73 -5.01
N ALA A 73 -24.00 4.04 -4.98
CA ALA A 73 -22.69 4.70 -5.04
C ALA A 73 -21.81 4.30 -3.84
N ALA A 74 -22.37 4.23 -2.64
CA ALA A 74 -21.63 3.80 -1.44
C ALA A 74 -21.26 2.31 -1.49
N ALA A 75 -22.12 1.44 -2.01
CA ALA A 75 -21.83 0.02 -2.20
C ALA A 75 -20.69 -0.20 -3.21
N THR A 76 -20.74 0.53 -4.34
CA THR A 76 -19.69 0.51 -5.37
C THR A 76 -18.35 0.99 -4.80
N GLU A 77 -18.35 2.09 -4.08
CA GLU A 77 -17.13 2.64 -3.46
C GLU A 77 -16.53 1.68 -2.43
N ARG A 78 -17.37 1.02 -1.62
CA ARG A 78 -16.91 -0.02 -0.68
C ARG A 78 -16.26 -1.20 -1.40
N GLU A 79 -16.86 -1.63 -2.50
CA GLU A 79 -16.30 -2.74 -3.29
C GLU A 79 -14.95 -2.33 -3.91
N HIS A 80 -14.83 -1.12 -4.46
CA HIS A 80 -13.56 -0.59 -4.95
C HIS A 80 -12.51 -0.46 -3.85
N SER A 81 -12.88 0.08 -2.69
CA SER A 81 -11.99 0.23 -1.54
C SER A 81 -11.55 -1.11 -0.94
N ARG A 82 -12.39 -2.16 -1.03
CA ARG A 82 -12.00 -3.53 -0.65
C ARG A 82 -11.04 -4.16 -1.65
N ARG A 83 -11.20 -3.84 -2.94
CA ARG A 83 -10.33 -4.39 -4.00
C ARG A 83 -8.93 -3.81 -3.96
N GLN A 84 -8.79 -2.52 -3.66
CA GLN A 84 -7.49 -1.86 -3.62
C GLN A 84 -7.49 -0.65 -2.69
N ARG A 85 -6.53 -0.59 -1.77
CA ARG A 85 -6.27 0.57 -0.91
C ARG A 85 -4.84 1.04 -1.12
N ILE A 86 -4.66 2.34 -1.29
CA ILE A 86 -3.35 2.98 -1.44
C ILE A 86 -3.05 3.78 -0.18
N GLU A 87 -1.85 3.58 0.38
CA GLU A 87 -1.36 4.26 1.57
C GLU A 87 -0.01 4.93 1.28
N LEU A 88 0.13 6.20 1.67
CA LEU A 88 1.38 6.93 1.55
C LEU A 88 2.28 6.64 2.76
N VAL A 89 3.56 6.43 2.50
CA VAL A 89 4.62 6.22 3.51
C VAL A 89 5.69 7.29 3.32
N TRP A 90 6.08 7.96 4.40
CA TRP A 90 7.01 9.07 4.35
C TRP A 90 8.03 9.00 5.48
N THR A 91 9.28 9.24 5.16
CA THR A 91 10.35 9.52 6.15
C THR A 91 10.90 10.90 5.90
N GLY A 92 11.12 11.67 6.95
CA GLY A 92 11.61 13.04 6.88
C GLY A 92 10.75 14.02 7.68
N PRO A 93 10.93 15.34 7.49
CA PRO A 93 10.12 16.36 8.16
C PRO A 93 8.63 16.13 7.87
N SER A 94 7.81 16.15 8.90
CA SER A 94 6.37 15.93 8.78
C SER A 94 5.60 17.24 8.68
N THR A 95 4.47 17.20 8.00
CA THR A 95 3.48 18.27 7.96
C THR A 95 2.10 17.75 8.36
N THR A 96 1.19 18.65 8.73
CA THR A 96 -0.19 18.27 9.05
C THR A 96 -1.00 17.80 7.83
N ALA A 97 -0.49 18.04 6.62
CA ALA A 97 -1.17 17.72 5.37
C ALA A 97 -1.10 16.22 5.00
N ILE A 98 -0.06 15.52 5.48
CA ILE A 98 0.17 14.11 5.13
C ILE A 98 0.42 13.33 6.43
N PRO A 99 -0.61 12.65 6.97
CA PRO A 99 -0.42 11.68 8.03
C PRO A 99 0.22 10.41 7.46
N ALA A 100 1.53 10.32 7.48
CA ALA A 100 2.26 9.20 6.94
C ALA A 100 3.06 8.49 8.02
N ARG A 101 3.18 7.17 7.92
CA ARG A 101 4.05 6.36 8.77
C ARG A 101 5.49 6.40 8.24
N GLN A 102 6.45 6.38 9.14
CA GLN A 102 7.87 6.31 8.79
C GLN A 102 8.19 4.99 8.08
N THR A 103 9.03 5.05 7.04
CA THR A 103 9.38 3.92 6.17
C THR A 103 9.85 2.69 6.94
N GLY A 104 10.74 2.88 7.91
CA GLY A 104 11.27 1.76 8.73
C GLY A 104 10.20 1.08 9.56
N GLU A 105 9.33 1.84 10.20
CA GLU A 105 8.21 1.32 11.00
C GLU A 105 7.17 0.62 10.12
N PHE A 106 6.89 1.19 8.94
CA PHE A 106 5.98 0.59 7.97
C PHE A 106 6.48 -0.77 7.50
N LEU A 107 7.74 -0.84 7.04
CA LEU A 107 8.36 -2.07 6.56
C LEU A 107 8.46 -3.13 7.65
N ALA A 108 8.83 -2.74 8.87
CA ALA A 108 8.86 -3.67 10.01
C ALA A 108 7.47 -4.26 10.30
N GLY A 109 6.43 -3.42 10.34
CA GLY A 109 5.05 -3.89 10.53
C GLY A 109 4.57 -4.82 9.41
N MET A 110 4.95 -4.56 8.15
CA MET A 110 4.67 -5.45 7.02
C MET A 110 5.35 -6.82 7.20
N ILE A 111 6.64 -6.84 7.58
CA ILE A 111 7.40 -8.07 7.86
C ILE A 111 6.79 -8.85 9.03
N ASP A 112 6.35 -8.17 10.07
CA ASP A 112 5.74 -8.81 11.24
C ASP A 112 4.37 -9.45 10.91
N SER A 113 3.63 -8.86 9.97
CA SER A 113 2.28 -9.30 9.61
C SER A 113 2.21 -10.38 8.51
N VAL A 114 3.28 -10.54 7.71
CA VAL A 114 3.33 -11.49 6.59
C VAL A 114 3.18 -12.95 7.07
N ARG A 115 2.47 -13.77 6.28
CA ARG A 115 2.11 -15.14 6.66
C ARG A 115 2.61 -16.24 5.72
N ARG A 116 2.81 -15.94 4.43
CA ARG A 116 3.11 -16.94 3.39
C ARG A 116 4.41 -16.64 2.66
N THR A 117 4.47 -15.49 2.01
CA THR A 117 5.59 -15.12 1.13
C THR A 117 5.98 -13.66 1.35
N LEU A 118 7.26 -13.39 1.37
CA LEU A 118 7.82 -12.05 1.42
C LEU A 118 8.95 -11.94 0.41
N THR A 119 8.75 -11.11 -0.61
CA THR A 119 9.82 -10.72 -1.54
C THR A 119 10.21 -9.28 -1.28
N LEU A 120 11.51 -9.04 -1.09
CA LEU A 120 12.05 -7.71 -0.81
C LEU A 120 13.19 -7.41 -1.76
N SER A 121 13.17 -6.26 -2.41
CA SER A 121 14.28 -5.80 -3.26
C SER A 121 14.88 -4.50 -2.75
N SER A 122 16.22 -4.38 -2.83
CA SER A 122 16.96 -3.17 -2.45
C SER A 122 18.29 -3.11 -3.17
N PHE A 123 18.67 -1.92 -3.66
CA PHE A 123 20.00 -1.70 -4.24
C PHE A 123 21.11 -1.78 -3.18
N GLY A 124 20.90 -1.22 -1.99
CA GLY A 124 21.87 -1.23 -0.91
C GLY A 124 21.31 -1.87 0.34
N VAL A 125 22.10 -2.74 0.96
CA VAL A 125 21.80 -3.32 2.27
C VAL A 125 22.83 -2.85 3.26
N PHE A 126 22.35 -2.23 4.32
CA PHE A 126 23.14 -1.88 5.49
C PHE A 126 22.50 -2.56 6.71
N PRO A 127 23.26 -2.99 7.70
CA PRO A 127 22.67 -3.62 8.87
C PRO A 127 21.62 -2.71 9.52
N VAL A 128 20.37 -3.07 9.37
CA VAL A 128 19.24 -2.52 10.12
C VAL A 128 18.73 -3.65 10.97
N SER A 129 19.17 -3.71 12.21
CA SER A 129 18.95 -4.86 13.11
C SER A 129 17.50 -5.29 13.14
N ARG A 130 16.56 -4.35 13.27
CA ARG A 130 15.13 -4.62 13.31
C ARG A 130 14.59 -5.28 12.02
N ILE A 131 15.04 -4.85 10.85
CA ILE A 131 14.61 -5.44 9.57
C ILE A 131 15.21 -6.84 9.40
N GLY A 132 16.53 -6.99 9.63
CA GLY A 132 17.19 -8.30 9.53
C GLY A 132 16.65 -9.33 10.52
N GLU A 133 16.38 -8.93 11.76
CA GLU A 133 15.74 -9.77 12.77
C GLU A 133 14.29 -10.11 12.39
N GLY A 134 13.53 -9.14 11.90
CA GLY A 134 12.18 -9.34 11.42
C GLY A 134 12.10 -10.36 10.28
N LEU A 135 13.01 -10.27 9.29
CA LEU A 135 13.08 -11.20 8.17
C LEU A 135 13.41 -12.63 8.63
N ARG A 136 14.38 -12.79 9.56
CA ARG A 136 14.66 -14.10 10.18
C ARG A 136 13.47 -14.62 10.98
N GLY A 137 12.80 -13.72 11.72
CA GLY A 137 11.59 -14.04 12.46
C GLY A 137 10.45 -14.49 11.54
N ALA A 138 10.27 -13.83 10.40
CA ALA A 138 9.29 -14.25 9.37
C ALA A 138 9.62 -15.65 8.85
N ALA A 139 10.86 -15.91 8.49
CA ALA A 139 11.30 -17.24 8.06
C ALA A 139 11.10 -18.31 9.16
N ALA A 140 11.38 -17.98 10.42
CA ALA A 140 11.12 -18.89 11.55
C ALA A 140 9.62 -19.20 11.76
N ARG A 141 8.73 -18.30 11.33
CA ARG A 141 7.27 -18.54 11.28
C ARG A 141 6.83 -19.39 10.08
N GLY A 142 7.73 -19.80 9.20
CA GLY A 142 7.46 -20.58 8.00
C GLY A 142 7.19 -19.73 6.74
N VAL A 143 7.38 -18.42 6.79
CA VAL A 143 7.26 -17.53 5.63
C VAL A 143 8.40 -17.79 4.66
N VAL A 144 8.10 -17.96 3.37
CA VAL A 144 9.14 -18.01 2.33
C VAL A 144 9.65 -16.60 2.09
N VAL A 145 10.91 -16.35 2.46
CA VAL A 145 11.55 -15.04 2.35
C VAL A 145 12.52 -15.02 1.17
N ARG A 146 12.34 -14.07 0.26
CA ARG A 146 13.24 -13.80 -0.85
C ARG A 146 13.77 -12.38 -0.78
N VAL A 147 15.06 -12.20 -0.85
CA VAL A 147 15.70 -10.88 -0.83
C VAL A 147 16.54 -10.73 -2.09
N ILE A 148 16.18 -9.74 -2.94
CA ILE A 148 16.85 -9.45 -4.19
C ILE A 148 17.73 -8.23 -3.99
N LEU A 149 19.03 -8.41 -4.13
CA LEU A 149 20.03 -7.42 -3.76
C LEU A 149 20.73 -6.84 -4.99
N GLY A 150 20.88 -5.52 -4.98
CA GLY A 150 21.78 -4.85 -5.89
C GLY A 150 23.24 -5.05 -5.45
N ASP A 151 24.11 -5.28 -6.39
CA ASP A 151 25.55 -5.34 -6.22
C ASP A 151 26.26 -4.49 -7.27
N ARG A 152 27.45 -4.09 -6.97
CA ARG A 152 28.41 -3.58 -7.94
C ARG A 152 29.48 -4.65 -8.17
N PRO A 153 29.95 -4.83 -9.41
CA PRO A 153 30.94 -5.88 -9.73
C PRO A 153 32.21 -5.80 -8.88
N GLU A 154 32.58 -4.58 -8.47
CA GLU A 154 33.80 -4.30 -7.72
C GLU A 154 33.69 -4.64 -6.22
N ASP A 155 32.47 -4.92 -5.73
CA ASP A 155 32.16 -4.98 -4.30
C ASP A 155 31.79 -6.40 -3.80
N ALA A 156 31.99 -7.46 -4.57
CA ALA A 156 31.50 -8.81 -4.26
C ALA A 156 31.84 -9.30 -2.84
N ASN A 157 33.10 -9.12 -2.40
CA ASN A 157 33.52 -9.52 -1.05
C ASN A 157 32.91 -8.65 0.05
N TRP A 158 32.77 -7.36 -0.20
CA TRP A 158 32.21 -6.41 0.73
C TRP A 158 30.69 -6.58 0.86
N LEU A 159 30.02 -6.90 -0.27
CA LEU A 159 28.61 -7.23 -0.28
C LEU A 159 28.30 -8.49 0.51
N ASN A 160 29.13 -9.52 0.38
CA ASN A 160 29.01 -10.77 1.14
C ASN A 160 29.15 -10.52 2.64
N TRP A 161 30.14 -9.73 3.06
CA TRP A 161 30.30 -9.34 4.45
C TRP A 161 29.06 -8.54 4.96
N ARG A 162 28.54 -7.59 4.18
CA ARG A 162 27.35 -6.81 4.55
C ARG A 162 26.10 -7.67 4.66
N ASN A 163 25.90 -8.59 3.75
CA ASN A 163 24.78 -9.52 3.77
C ASN A 163 24.83 -10.42 5.01
N GLN A 164 26.02 -10.87 5.39
CA GLN A 164 26.21 -11.62 6.64
C GLN A 164 25.91 -10.78 7.88
N GLN A 165 26.29 -9.51 7.89
CA GLN A 165 25.97 -8.58 8.98
C GLN A 165 24.46 -8.29 9.05
N ALA A 166 23.80 -8.10 7.91
CA ALA A 166 22.37 -7.77 7.85
C ALA A 166 21.48 -8.97 8.19
N PHE A 167 21.80 -10.16 7.68
CA PHE A 167 20.90 -11.32 7.73
C PHE A 167 21.45 -12.50 8.53
N GLY A 168 22.71 -12.45 8.95
CA GLY A 168 23.39 -13.55 9.63
C GLY A 168 24.09 -14.51 8.67
N ARG A 169 25.00 -15.33 9.23
CA ARG A 169 25.81 -16.31 8.46
C ARG A 169 25.01 -17.54 8.02
N ARG A 170 24.07 -17.98 8.85
CA ARG A 170 23.18 -19.12 8.56
C ARG A 170 21.76 -18.59 8.36
N LEU A 171 21.23 -18.86 7.19
CA LEU A 171 19.84 -18.54 6.85
C LEU A 171 19.00 -19.82 6.94
N PRO A 172 17.72 -19.72 7.34
CA PRO A 172 16.78 -20.83 7.22
C PRO A 172 16.60 -21.26 5.75
N ASP A 173 16.23 -22.52 5.50
CA ASP A 173 16.04 -23.06 4.14
C ASP A 173 14.98 -22.32 3.32
N ASN A 174 14.03 -21.69 4.00
CA ASN A 174 12.99 -20.85 3.38
C ASN A 174 13.39 -19.36 3.25
N PHE A 175 14.66 -19.03 3.41
CA PHE A 175 15.22 -17.69 3.22
C PHE A 175 16.27 -17.71 2.12
N THR A 176 15.97 -17.13 0.94
CA THR A 176 16.87 -17.12 -0.20
C THR A 176 17.24 -15.70 -0.59
N ARG A 177 18.52 -15.50 -0.92
CA ARG A 177 19.04 -14.25 -1.48
C ARG A 177 19.25 -14.42 -2.97
N TYR A 178 18.90 -13.40 -3.74
CA TYR A 178 19.09 -13.35 -5.19
C TYR A 178 19.87 -12.10 -5.57
N HIS A 179 20.55 -12.16 -6.70
CA HIS A 179 21.19 -11.03 -7.35
C HIS A 179 20.97 -11.08 -8.87
N TRP A 180 21.21 -9.97 -9.53
CA TRP A 180 21.24 -9.91 -10.99
C TRP A 180 22.69 -10.06 -11.46
N PRO A 181 23.10 -11.23 -12.01
CA PRO A 181 24.47 -11.48 -12.43
C PRO A 181 24.95 -10.46 -13.46
N VAL A 182 26.23 -10.10 -13.40
CA VAL A 182 26.84 -9.08 -14.27
C VAL A 182 26.70 -9.44 -15.76
N GLU A 183 26.81 -10.70 -16.08
CA GLU A 183 26.68 -11.26 -17.43
C GLU A 183 25.29 -11.12 -18.02
N ASN A 184 24.25 -11.07 -17.17
CA ASN A 184 22.85 -10.94 -17.59
C ASN A 184 22.38 -9.47 -17.67
N ARG A 185 23.24 -8.51 -17.28
CA ARG A 185 22.85 -7.09 -17.22
C ARG A 185 22.83 -6.45 -18.59
N LEU A 186 21.81 -5.64 -18.82
CA LEU A 186 21.73 -4.78 -19.99
C LEU A 186 22.90 -3.78 -19.99
N ARG A 187 23.37 -3.42 -21.20
CA ARG A 187 24.41 -2.41 -21.39
C ARG A 187 23.87 -1.32 -22.31
N ASP A 188 24.26 -0.09 -22.05
CA ASP A 188 24.05 1.02 -22.99
C ASP A 188 25.15 1.06 -24.07
N ASP A 189 25.00 1.97 -25.04
CA ASP A 189 25.94 2.14 -26.16
C ASP A 189 27.35 2.58 -25.70
N ALA A 190 27.48 3.15 -24.51
CA ALA A 190 28.74 3.53 -23.88
C ALA A 190 29.36 2.39 -23.05
N GLY A 191 28.71 1.23 -22.96
CA GLY A 191 29.16 0.06 -22.22
C GLY A 191 28.83 0.09 -20.73
N ASN A 192 28.07 1.06 -20.25
CA ASN A 192 27.62 1.10 -18.86
C ASN A 192 26.62 -0.02 -18.59
N GLN A 193 26.76 -0.67 -17.44
CA GLN A 193 25.89 -1.79 -17.06
C GLN A 193 24.71 -1.34 -16.24
N GLY A 194 23.57 -1.98 -16.48
CA GLY A 194 22.38 -1.85 -15.64
C GLY A 194 22.63 -2.29 -14.20
N LEU A 195 21.92 -1.73 -13.27
CA LEU A 195 21.96 -2.09 -11.85
C LEU A 195 20.57 -2.49 -11.39
N MET A 196 20.48 -3.49 -10.51
CA MET A 196 19.25 -3.76 -9.80
C MET A 196 18.99 -2.62 -8.80
N HIS A 197 18.09 -1.70 -9.18
CA HIS A 197 17.85 -0.47 -8.41
C HIS A 197 16.40 -0.36 -7.89
N ALA A 198 15.59 -1.40 -8.11
CA ALA A 198 14.25 -1.47 -7.57
C ALA A 198 14.27 -1.56 -6.04
N LYS A 199 13.36 -0.87 -5.40
CA LYS A 199 13.17 -0.89 -3.95
C LYS A 199 11.70 -1.14 -3.68
N CYS A 200 11.38 -2.40 -3.38
CA CYS A 200 10.02 -2.78 -3.06
C CYS A 200 9.99 -3.95 -2.06
N ALA A 201 8.82 -4.13 -1.45
CA ALA A 201 8.49 -5.31 -0.68
C ALA A 201 7.11 -5.82 -1.09
N ILE A 202 6.96 -7.13 -1.31
CA ILE A 202 5.69 -7.77 -1.62
C ILE A 202 5.40 -8.79 -0.53
N ALA A 203 4.27 -8.63 0.18
CA ALA A 203 3.81 -9.56 1.20
C ALA A 203 2.58 -10.31 0.72
N ASP A 204 2.63 -11.64 0.78
CA ASP A 204 1.53 -12.56 0.53
C ASP A 204 0.84 -12.43 -0.84
N ARG A 205 1.47 -11.73 -1.81
CA ARG A 205 0.90 -11.32 -3.10
C ARG A 205 -0.31 -10.38 -2.97
N GLU A 206 -0.50 -9.82 -1.79
CA GLU A 206 -1.65 -8.98 -1.44
C GLU A 206 -1.26 -7.54 -1.11
N CYS A 207 0.00 -7.30 -0.75
CA CYS A 207 0.51 -5.98 -0.40
C CYS A 207 1.83 -5.71 -1.13
N LEU A 208 1.89 -4.59 -1.88
CA LEU A 208 3.08 -4.12 -2.58
C LEU A 208 3.49 -2.76 -2.01
N PHE A 209 4.64 -2.70 -1.39
CA PHE A 209 5.27 -1.46 -0.95
C PHE A 209 6.36 -1.05 -1.93
N LEU A 210 6.22 0.12 -2.55
CA LEU A 210 7.21 0.76 -3.41
C LEU A 210 7.82 1.94 -2.67
N THR A 211 9.14 2.11 -2.72
CA THR A 211 9.80 3.20 -1.99
C THR A 211 11.07 3.69 -2.67
N SER A 212 11.46 4.92 -2.40
CA SER A 212 12.79 5.44 -2.74
C SER A 212 13.88 4.93 -1.79
N ALA A 213 13.50 4.45 -0.60
CA ALA A 213 14.42 4.07 0.46
C ALA A 213 15.19 2.77 0.17
N ASN A 214 16.50 2.80 0.31
CA ASN A 214 17.31 1.59 0.42
C ASN A 214 17.16 0.97 1.82
N LEU A 215 17.52 -0.30 1.98
CA LEU A 215 17.64 -0.96 3.29
C LEU A 215 18.84 -0.43 4.06
N SER A 216 18.76 0.81 4.52
CA SER A 216 19.80 1.46 5.32
C SER A 216 19.19 2.21 6.49
N GLY A 217 19.93 2.33 7.60
CA GLY A 217 19.44 3.02 8.80
C GLY A 217 19.00 4.46 8.50
N ASN A 218 19.78 5.18 7.70
CA ASN A 218 19.46 6.55 7.32
C ASN A 218 18.20 6.65 6.45
N ALA A 219 18.03 5.79 5.44
CA ALA A 219 16.85 5.77 4.60
C ALA A 219 15.59 5.35 5.38
N MET A 220 15.76 4.47 6.37
CA MET A 220 14.63 4.01 7.19
C MET A 220 14.17 5.04 8.23
N ALA A 221 15.02 6.00 8.64
CA ALA A 221 14.76 6.81 9.82
C ALA A 221 14.92 8.33 9.64
N ILE A 222 15.85 8.82 8.81
CA ILE A 222 16.26 10.24 8.82
C ILE A 222 16.31 10.91 7.46
N ASN A 223 16.47 10.18 6.35
CA ASN A 223 16.40 10.79 5.02
C ASN A 223 14.98 11.25 4.69
N MET A 224 14.85 12.10 3.68
CA MET A 224 13.56 12.29 3.02
C MET A 224 13.34 11.15 2.04
N GLU A 225 12.39 10.29 2.34
CA GLU A 225 12.03 9.13 1.51
C GLU A 225 10.50 9.08 1.33
N LEU A 226 10.09 8.73 0.13
CA LEU A 226 8.68 8.59 -0.23
C LEU A 226 8.39 7.16 -0.66
N GLY A 227 7.30 6.63 -0.16
CA GLY A 227 6.81 5.31 -0.54
C GLY A 227 5.29 5.27 -0.69
N VAL A 228 4.84 4.27 -1.40
CA VAL A 228 3.42 3.97 -1.59
C VAL A 228 3.21 2.49 -1.32
N CYS A 229 2.26 2.18 -0.44
CA CYS A 229 1.79 0.81 -0.27
C CYS A 229 0.44 0.59 -0.93
N ILE A 230 0.35 -0.44 -1.74
CA ILE A 230 -0.83 -0.87 -2.47
C ILE A 230 -1.30 -2.18 -1.84
N HIS A 231 -2.47 -2.15 -1.21
CA HIS A 231 -3.12 -3.32 -0.62
C HIS A 231 -4.23 -3.82 -1.53
N GLY A 232 -4.20 -5.10 -1.87
CA GLY A 232 -5.18 -5.72 -2.76
C GLY A 232 -5.05 -5.30 -4.23
N GLY A 233 -6.02 -5.68 -5.04
CA GLY A 233 -5.97 -5.52 -6.49
C GLY A 233 -4.96 -6.47 -7.15
N PRO A 234 -4.77 -6.38 -8.48
CA PRO A 234 -3.92 -7.32 -9.20
C PRO A 234 -2.41 -7.00 -9.13
N LEU A 235 -2.05 -5.75 -8.80
CA LEU A 235 -0.67 -5.28 -8.94
C LEU A 235 0.34 -5.99 -8.02
N PRO A 236 0.07 -6.26 -6.73
CA PRO A 236 1.00 -7.00 -5.87
C PRO A 236 1.35 -8.38 -6.45
N GLU A 237 0.35 -9.13 -6.92
CA GLU A 237 0.56 -10.43 -7.53
C GLU A 237 1.29 -10.35 -8.88
N GLN A 238 1.01 -9.35 -9.70
CA GLN A 238 1.71 -9.15 -10.99
C GLN A 238 3.20 -8.88 -10.79
N VAL A 239 3.56 -8.04 -9.82
CA VAL A 239 4.98 -7.75 -9.52
C VAL A 239 5.67 -8.98 -8.93
N GLU A 240 5.00 -9.73 -8.07
CA GLU A 240 5.54 -10.98 -7.52
C GLU A 240 5.79 -12.01 -8.62
N ARG A 241 4.84 -12.22 -9.54
CA ARG A 241 5.02 -13.11 -10.70
C ARG A 241 6.16 -12.68 -11.59
N HIS A 242 6.34 -11.38 -11.79
CA HIS A 242 7.47 -10.89 -12.57
C HIS A 242 8.81 -11.29 -11.95
N PHE A 243 8.96 -11.22 -10.62
CA PHE A 243 10.15 -11.75 -9.95
C PHE A 243 10.25 -13.28 -10.06
N ASP A 244 9.14 -14.02 -9.96
CA ASP A 244 9.11 -15.47 -10.19
C ASP A 244 9.64 -15.82 -11.58
N ASP A 245 9.20 -15.10 -12.61
CA ASP A 245 9.62 -15.31 -14.01
C ASP A 245 11.11 -14.99 -14.20
N LEU A 246 11.63 -13.91 -13.62
CA LEU A 246 13.05 -13.56 -13.67
C LEU A 246 13.93 -14.63 -13.00
N ILE A 247 13.48 -15.20 -11.91
CA ILE A 247 14.16 -16.31 -11.22
C ILE A 247 14.10 -17.58 -12.08
N ALA A 248 12.93 -17.93 -12.60
CA ALA A 248 12.74 -19.14 -13.40
C ALA A 248 13.56 -19.12 -14.71
N ARG A 249 13.77 -17.95 -15.30
CA ARG A 249 14.60 -17.76 -16.51
C ARG A 249 16.09 -17.70 -16.22
N GLY A 250 16.49 -17.59 -14.95
CA GLY A 250 17.89 -17.43 -14.56
C GLY A 250 18.43 -16.00 -14.72
N ASP A 251 17.55 -15.01 -14.97
CA ASP A 251 17.93 -13.59 -14.95
C ASP A 251 18.35 -13.16 -13.52
N LEU A 252 17.66 -13.67 -12.51
CA LEU A 252 18.04 -13.56 -11.10
C LEU A 252 18.55 -14.92 -10.62
N GLN A 253 19.73 -14.94 -10.00
CA GLN A 253 20.36 -16.16 -9.50
C GLN A 253 20.55 -16.10 -7.98
N VAL A 254 20.62 -17.28 -7.36
CA VAL A 254 20.88 -17.39 -5.93
C VAL A 254 22.26 -16.84 -5.63
N PHE A 255 22.32 -16.01 -4.61
CA PHE A 255 23.57 -15.46 -4.10
C PHE A 255 24.18 -16.46 -3.12
N GLU A 256 25.30 -17.06 -3.49
CA GLU A 256 26.07 -18.02 -2.70
C GLU A 256 26.87 -17.38 -1.53
#